data_46fee29e42ac0f4cb1ebddce385361f5
#
_entry.id   46fee29e42ac0f4cb1ebddce385361f5
#
_cell.length_a   1.000
_cell.length_b   1.000
_cell.length_c   1.000
_cell.angle_alpha   90.00
_cell.angle_beta   90.00
_cell.angle_gamma   90.00
#
_symmetry.space_group_name_H-M   'P 1'
#
loop_
_entity.id
_entity.type
_entity.pdbx_description
1 polymer ?
#
loop_
_entity_poly.entity_id
_entity_poly.type
_entity_poly.pdbx_seq_one_letter_code
_entity_poly.pdbx_strand_id
1 'polypeptide(L)'
;MVQLSRKATCNSHGQDSSYFLGWEEYEKNPYDVTKNPQGIIQMGLAENQLCFDLLESWLAQNTDAACFKRDGQSVFRELALFQDYHGLSSFKNAFADFMSENRGNRVSFDSNNLVLTAGATSANETLMFCLADPGDAFLLPTPYYPGFDRDLKWRTGVEIVPIQSSSTNGFRITKLALEEAYEQAKKLDLNVKGILITNPSNPLGTTTTQTELNILFDFITKNKNIHLVSDEIYSGTVFNSSEFISVMEILKNNQLENTDVLNRVHIVCSLSKDLGLPGFRVGAIYSNDKDVISAATKMSSFGLVSSQTQYLLSSLLSDKKFTKNYLRENQKRLKNRQRKLVLGLEAIGIKCLKSNAGLFCWVDMRPLLRSKTFEAEMDLWKKIVYEVKLNISPGSSCHCEEPGWFRVCFANMIDETLKLALKRLKMLVDDENSSRRCQKSKSERLNGSRKKTMSNVSNWVFRLSFHDREAEER
;
A
#
# COMPACT_ATOMS: atom_id res chain seq x y z
N MET A 1 12.77 -31.01 23.04
CA MET A 1 12.36 -30.37 21.77
C MET A 1 13.54 -29.54 21.24
N VAL A 2 13.89 -29.69 19.98
CA VAL A 2 14.91 -28.83 19.35
C VAL A 2 14.32 -27.44 19.19
N GLN A 3 14.99 -26.39 19.70
CA GLN A 3 14.53 -25.01 19.56
C GLN A 3 14.88 -24.47 18.16
N LEU A 4 13.92 -23.79 17.53
CA LEU A 4 14.17 -23.00 16.32
C LEU A 4 14.98 -21.74 16.66
N SER A 5 15.59 -21.12 15.63
CA SER A 5 16.31 -19.86 15.82
C SER A 5 15.38 -18.75 16.33
N ARG A 6 15.92 -17.83 17.13
CA ARG A 6 15.14 -16.66 17.61
C ARG A 6 14.59 -15.82 16.46
N LYS A 7 15.33 -15.66 15.37
CA LYS A 7 14.91 -14.93 14.18
C LYS A 7 13.70 -15.57 13.51
N ALA A 8 13.63 -16.92 13.45
CA ALA A 8 12.52 -17.62 12.83
C ALA A 8 11.23 -17.59 13.70
N THR A 9 11.35 -17.38 15.01
CA THR A 9 10.23 -17.45 15.97
C THR A 9 9.81 -16.08 16.54
N CYS A 10 10.51 -14.99 16.17
CA CYS A 10 10.17 -13.65 16.65
C CYS A 10 8.95 -13.08 15.90
N ASN A 11 8.25 -12.12 16.54
CA ASN A 11 7.07 -11.43 15.96
C ASN A 11 7.43 -10.33 14.96
N SER A 12 8.70 -10.13 14.60
CA SER A 12 9.11 -9.12 13.61
C SER A 12 8.52 -9.37 12.22
N HIS A 13 7.98 -10.57 11.97
CA HIS A 13 7.22 -10.87 10.76
C HIS A 13 5.90 -10.09 10.69
N GLY A 14 5.33 -9.65 11.82
CA GLY A 14 4.08 -8.90 11.89
C GLY A 14 2.84 -9.72 11.51
N GLN A 15 2.91 -11.06 11.61
CA GLN A 15 1.81 -11.95 11.20
C GLN A 15 0.58 -11.83 12.10
N ASP A 16 0.73 -11.34 13.30
CA ASP A 16 -0.34 -11.04 14.27
C ASP A 16 -1.02 -9.68 14.02
N SER A 17 -0.57 -8.92 13.03
CA SER A 17 -1.21 -7.66 12.66
C SER A 17 -2.61 -7.89 12.05
N SER A 18 -3.51 -6.93 12.23
CA SER A 18 -4.85 -6.95 11.64
C SER A 18 -4.85 -7.09 10.11
N TYR A 19 -3.76 -6.73 9.45
CA TYR A 19 -3.57 -6.94 8.02
C TYR A 19 -3.54 -8.43 7.66
N PHE A 20 -2.72 -9.24 8.35
CA PHE A 20 -2.63 -10.69 8.10
C PHE A 20 -3.82 -11.44 8.70
N LEU A 21 -4.29 -11.06 9.88
CA LEU A 21 -5.50 -11.64 10.47
C LEU A 21 -6.72 -11.52 9.55
N GLY A 22 -6.88 -10.39 8.86
CA GLY A 22 -7.94 -10.21 7.88
C GLY A 22 -7.85 -11.17 6.69
N TRP A 23 -6.63 -11.56 6.29
CA TRP A 23 -6.41 -12.57 5.26
C TRP A 23 -6.78 -13.96 5.75
N GLU A 24 -6.37 -14.32 6.96
CA GLU A 24 -6.72 -15.61 7.57
C GLU A 24 -8.23 -15.78 7.70
N GLU A 25 -8.95 -14.74 8.12
CA GLU A 25 -10.41 -14.76 8.22
C GLU A 25 -11.08 -14.89 6.84
N TYR A 26 -10.53 -14.23 5.81
CA TYR A 26 -10.98 -14.43 4.45
C TYR A 26 -10.75 -15.87 3.96
N GLU A 27 -9.58 -16.45 4.19
CA GLU A 27 -9.26 -17.82 3.78
C GLU A 27 -10.19 -18.87 4.44
N LYS A 28 -10.59 -18.64 5.68
CA LYS A 28 -11.54 -19.51 6.39
C LYS A 28 -12.97 -19.44 5.83
N ASN A 29 -13.35 -18.29 5.24
CA ASN A 29 -14.73 -18.03 4.82
C ASN A 29 -14.79 -17.11 3.58
N PRO A 30 -14.21 -17.51 2.43
CA PRO A 30 -14.16 -16.67 1.23
C PRO A 30 -15.54 -16.54 0.59
N TYR A 31 -15.87 -15.34 0.13
CA TYR A 31 -17.05 -15.10 -0.68
C TYR A 31 -16.96 -15.83 -2.02
N ASP A 32 -18.02 -16.53 -2.35
CA ASP A 32 -18.26 -17.09 -3.70
C ASP A 32 -19.73 -16.87 -4.04
N VAL A 33 -20.02 -16.37 -5.24
CA VAL A 33 -21.38 -16.01 -5.65
C VAL A 33 -22.35 -17.19 -5.61
N THR A 34 -21.86 -18.40 -5.81
CA THR A 34 -22.67 -19.62 -5.87
C THR A 34 -22.53 -20.47 -4.61
N LYS A 35 -21.29 -20.70 -4.17
CA LYS A 35 -20.98 -21.66 -3.10
C LYS A 35 -21.07 -21.04 -1.72
N ASN A 36 -20.75 -19.75 -1.58
CA ASN A 36 -20.72 -19.06 -0.28
C ASN A 36 -21.08 -17.56 -0.41
N PRO A 37 -22.33 -17.23 -0.73
CA PRO A 37 -22.76 -15.83 -0.92
C PRO A 37 -22.72 -14.98 0.35
N GLN A 38 -22.62 -15.60 1.53
CA GLN A 38 -22.45 -14.92 2.81
C GLN A 38 -20.99 -14.81 3.26
N GLY A 39 -20.05 -15.28 2.47
CA GLY A 39 -18.62 -15.23 2.76
C GLY A 39 -18.05 -13.81 2.78
N ILE A 40 -16.81 -13.70 3.20
CA ILE A 40 -16.05 -12.45 3.30
C ILE A 40 -15.57 -12.04 1.90
N ILE A 41 -15.90 -10.83 1.47
CA ILE A 41 -15.36 -10.25 0.23
C ILE A 41 -13.97 -9.68 0.51
N GLN A 42 -12.99 -10.07 -0.31
CA GLN A 42 -11.61 -9.62 -0.18
C GLN A 42 -11.42 -8.21 -0.76
N MET A 43 -11.27 -7.22 0.12
CA MET A 43 -10.95 -5.83 -0.23
C MET A 43 -9.67 -5.33 0.47
N GLY A 44 -8.94 -6.23 1.13
CA GLY A 44 -7.62 -5.96 1.73
C GLY A 44 -6.44 -6.34 0.83
N LEU A 45 -6.69 -7.05 -0.29
CA LEU A 45 -5.67 -7.48 -1.22
C LEU A 45 -5.56 -6.52 -2.42
N ALA A 46 -4.39 -5.86 -2.55
CA ALA A 46 -4.08 -5.01 -3.70
C ALA A 46 -3.66 -5.87 -4.92
N GLU A 47 -4.62 -6.44 -5.61
CA GLU A 47 -4.45 -7.25 -6.81
C GLU A 47 -5.25 -6.66 -7.97
N ASN A 48 -4.71 -6.73 -9.18
CA ASN A 48 -5.35 -6.21 -10.38
C ASN A 48 -5.83 -7.35 -11.27
N GLN A 49 -7.13 -7.58 -11.30
CA GLN A 49 -7.78 -8.60 -12.11
C GLN A 49 -8.57 -8.02 -13.30
N LEU A 50 -8.47 -6.69 -13.51
CA LEU A 50 -9.35 -5.99 -14.44
C LEU A 50 -9.02 -6.23 -15.92
N CYS A 51 -7.83 -6.78 -16.24
CA CYS A 51 -7.33 -6.92 -17.62
C CYS A 51 -6.87 -8.34 -17.94
N PHE A 52 -7.32 -9.36 -17.22
CA PHE A 52 -6.97 -10.76 -17.51
C PHE A 52 -7.40 -11.20 -18.90
N ASP A 53 -8.56 -10.73 -19.37
CA ASP A 53 -9.06 -10.96 -20.73
C ASP A 53 -8.05 -10.54 -21.83
N LEU A 54 -7.32 -9.45 -21.62
CA LEU A 54 -6.30 -8.98 -22.57
C LEU A 54 -5.07 -9.89 -22.55
N LEU A 55 -4.63 -10.34 -21.37
CA LEU A 55 -3.50 -11.24 -21.21
C LEU A 55 -3.82 -12.62 -21.78
N GLU A 56 -4.97 -13.16 -21.46
CA GLU A 56 -5.45 -14.46 -21.99
C GLU A 56 -5.57 -14.43 -23.52
N SER A 57 -6.10 -13.33 -24.08
CA SER A 57 -6.17 -13.14 -25.53
C SER A 57 -4.78 -13.08 -26.17
N TRP A 58 -3.83 -12.39 -25.53
CA TRP A 58 -2.46 -12.33 -26.03
C TRP A 58 -1.80 -13.72 -25.99
N LEU A 59 -1.94 -14.47 -24.90
CA LEU A 59 -1.42 -15.85 -24.77
C LEU A 59 -1.97 -16.78 -25.82
N ALA A 60 -3.27 -16.70 -26.11
CA ALA A 60 -3.93 -17.52 -27.14
C ALA A 60 -3.42 -17.21 -28.56
N GLN A 61 -3.01 -15.96 -28.82
CA GLN A 61 -2.47 -15.55 -30.12
C GLN A 61 -0.96 -15.78 -30.25
N ASN A 62 -0.23 -15.92 -29.14
CA ASN A 62 1.22 -16.08 -29.09
C ASN A 62 1.60 -17.47 -28.53
N THR A 63 1.11 -18.51 -29.19
CA THR A 63 1.26 -19.90 -28.73
C THR A 63 2.70 -20.36 -28.64
N ASP A 64 3.61 -19.85 -29.45
CA ASP A 64 5.04 -20.14 -29.36
C ASP A 64 5.64 -19.66 -28.05
N ALA A 65 5.34 -18.43 -27.63
CA ALA A 65 5.79 -17.92 -26.34
C ALA A 65 5.18 -18.72 -25.17
N ALA A 66 3.88 -19.02 -25.23
CA ALA A 66 3.18 -19.77 -24.19
C ALA A 66 3.65 -21.23 -24.07
N CYS A 67 4.07 -21.85 -25.18
CA CYS A 67 4.55 -23.23 -25.23
C CYS A 67 6.07 -23.37 -25.25
N PHE A 68 6.82 -22.31 -24.93
CA PHE A 68 8.29 -22.28 -24.94
C PHE A 68 8.89 -22.72 -26.29
N LYS A 69 8.40 -22.11 -27.36
CA LYS A 69 8.90 -22.31 -28.73
C LYS A 69 9.44 -20.99 -29.30
N ARG A 70 10.35 -21.09 -30.22
CA ARG A 70 10.87 -20.02 -31.08
C ARG A 70 10.83 -20.51 -32.51
N ASP A 71 10.08 -19.83 -33.38
CA ASP A 71 9.88 -20.24 -34.77
C ASP A 71 9.39 -21.69 -34.90
N GLY A 72 8.44 -22.09 -34.06
CA GLY A 72 7.87 -23.43 -34.01
C GLY A 72 8.76 -24.49 -33.32
N GLN A 73 10.02 -24.20 -33.03
CA GLN A 73 10.96 -25.13 -32.39
C GLN A 73 11.01 -24.96 -30.87
N SER A 74 11.09 -26.08 -30.13
CA SER A 74 11.18 -26.06 -28.67
C SER A 74 12.49 -25.45 -28.20
N VAL A 75 12.40 -24.45 -27.28
CA VAL A 75 13.53 -23.88 -26.53
C VAL A 75 13.67 -24.46 -25.12
N PHE A 76 12.96 -25.55 -24.83
CA PHE A 76 12.94 -26.17 -23.49
C PHE A 76 14.36 -26.48 -22.97
N ARG A 77 15.23 -27.07 -23.81
CA ARG A 77 16.59 -27.44 -23.42
C ARG A 77 17.42 -26.22 -23.04
N GLU A 78 17.22 -25.06 -23.73
CA GLU A 78 17.87 -23.79 -23.40
C GLU A 78 17.39 -23.29 -22.05
N LEU A 79 16.08 -23.27 -21.82
CA LEU A 79 15.46 -22.74 -20.61
C LEU A 79 15.66 -23.63 -19.36
N ALA A 80 15.90 -24.93 -19.55
CA ALA A 80 16.09 -25.87 -18.45
C ALA A 80 17.49 -25.79 -17.79
N LEU A 81 18.43 -25.12 -18.42
CA LEU A 81 19.78 -24.93 -17.89
C LEU A 81 19.87 -23.75 -16.95
N PHE A 82 20.91 -23.71 -16.12
CA PHE A 82 21.25 -22.54 -15.32
C PHE A 82 21.48 -21.32 -16.21
N GLN A 83 20.91 -20.19 -15.80
CA GLN A 83 21.01 -18.91 -16.48
C GLN A 83 21.79 -17.92 -15.62
N ASP A 84 22.11 -16.76 -16.20
CA ASP A 84 22.73 -15.66 -15.50
C ASP A 84 21.86 -15.20 -14.31
N TYR A 85 22.48 -15.01 -13.15
CA TYR A 85 21.82 -14.55 -11.93
C TYR A 85 21.31 -13.11 -12.01
N HIS A 86 21.77 -12.32 -12.99
CA HIS A 86 21.15 -11.03 -13.30
C HIS A 86 19.79 -11.20 -14.00
N GLY A 87 19.55 -12.32 -14.66
CA GLY A 87 18.40 -12.64 -15.50
C GLY A 87 18.76 -12.73 -16.99
N LEU A 88 17.84 -13.31 -17.79
CA LEU A 88 18.01 -13.40 -19.23
C LEU A 88 18.14 -12.01 -19.86
N SER A 89 19.17 -11.82 -20.70
CA SER A 89 19.42 -10.52 -21.36
C SER A 89 18.20 -10.05 -22.18
N SER A 90 17.52 -10.95 -22.88
CA SER A 90 16.30 -10.65 -23.65
C SER A 90 15.19 -10.09 -22.75
N PHE A 91 14.99 -10.69 -21.55
CA PHE A 91 14.00 -10.24 -20.62
C PHE A 91 14.40 -8.91 -19.95
N LYS A 92 15.65 -8.76 -19.54
CA LYS A 92 16.15 -7.51 -18.94
C LYS A 92 16.00 -6.32 -19.90
N ASN A 93 16.33 -6.51 -21.16
CA ASN A 93 16.15 -5.48 -22.19
C ASN A 93 14.68 -5.11 -22.36
N ALA A 94 13.80 -6.11 -22.52
CA ALA A 94 12.37 -5.88 -22.68
C ALA A 94 11.75 -5.20 -21.43
N PHE A 95 12.25 -5.55 -20.23
CA PHE A 95 11.78 -4.95 -18.98
C PHE A 95 12.29 -3.50 -18.80
N ALA A 96 13.55 -3.22 -19.13
CA ALA A 96 14.10 -1.86 -19.13
C ALA A 96 13.34 -0.92 -20.09
N ASP A 97 13.04 -1.42 -21.28
CA ASP A 97 12.19 -0.71 -22.25
C ASP A 97 10.78 -0.45 -21.70
N PHE A 98 10.15 -1.47 -21.11
CA PHE A 98 8.83 -1.34 -20.48
C PHE A 98 8.85 -0.32 -19.35
N MET A 99 9.89 -0.30 -18.52
CA MET A 99 10.08 0.72 -17.48
C MET A 99 10.14 2.13 -18.07
N SER A 100 10.85 2.30 -19.20
CA SER A 100 10.95 3.59 -19.91
C SER A 100 9.58 4.00 -20.49
N GLU A 101 8.89 3.09 -21.16
CA GLU A 101 7.56 3.33 -21.75
C GLU A 101 6.52 3.71 -20.69
N ASN A 102 6.53 3.05 -19.56
CA ASN A 102 5.65 3.35 -18.42
C ASN A 102 5.84 4.76 -17.85
N ARG A 103 7.00 5.36 -18.09
CA ARG A 103 7.38 6.73 -17.71
C ARG A 103 7.33 7.71 -18.88
N GLY A 104 6.60 7.33 -19.94
CA GLY A 104 6.43 8.16 -21.14
C GLY A 104 7.75 8.45 -21.88
N ASN A 105 8.74 7.57 -21.74
CA ASN A 105 10.10 7.70 -22.30
C ASN A 105 10.83 9.00 -21.88
N ARG A 106 10.47 9.60 -20.73
CA ARG A 106 11.17 10.77 -20.20
C ARG A 106 12.54 10.43 -19.61
N VAL A 107 12.70 9.18 -19.22
CA VAL A 107 13.97 8.56 -18.79
C VAL A 107 14.13 7.21 -19.47
N SER A 108 15.39 6.80 -19.66
CA SER A 108 15.77 5.47 -20.15
C SER A 108 16.44 4.68 -19.06
N PHE A 109 16.28 3.36 -19.10
CA PHE A 109 16.89 2.42 -18.16
C PHE A 109 17.88 1.51 -18.89
N ASP A 110 19.08 1.39 -18.35
CA ASP A 110 20.08 0.44 -18.84
C ASP A 110 19.80 -0.94 -18.23
N SER A 111 19.58 -1.93 -19.08
CA SER A 111 19.35 -3.31 -18.66
C SER A 111 20.51 -3.93 -17.87
N ASN A 112 21.76 -3.42 -18.02
CA ASN A 112 22.90 -3.86 -17.24
C ASN A 112 22.82 -3.44 -15.77
N ASN A 113 22.04 -2.40 -15.47
CA ASN A 113 21.79 -1.89 -14.13
C ASN A 113 20.55 -2.52 -13.47
N LEU A 114 19.97 -3.57 -14.08
CA LEU A 114 18.84 -4.35 -13.55
C LEU A 114 19.29 -5.67 -12.95
N VAL A 115 18.78 -5.98 -11.75
CA VAL A 115 18.87 -7.30 -11.12
C VAL A 115 17.46 -7.82 -10.89
N LEU A 116 17.13 -8.98 -11.47
CA LEU A 116 15.81 -9.60 -11.29
C LEU A 116 15.68 -10.26 -9.92
N THR A 117 14.49 -10.21 -9.36
CA THR A 117 14.15 -10.76 -8.05
C THR A 117 12.78 -11.43 -8.06
N ALA A 118 12.52 -12.30 -7.08
CA ALA A 118 11.24 -12.98 -6.93
C ALA A 118 10.11 -12.03 -6.43
N GLY A 119 9.85 -10.97 -7.20
CA GLY A 119 8.88 -9.91 -6.88
C GLY A 119 9.49 -8.78 -6.05
N ALA A 120 8.72 -7.70 -5.86
CA ALA A 120 9.17 -6.50 -5.13
C ALA A 120 9.53 -6.78 -3.66
N THR A 121 8.87 -7.74 -3.01
CA THR A 121 9.22 -8.19 -1.64
C THR A 121 10.69 -8.61 -1.56
N SER A 122 11.13 -9.47 -2.49
CA SER A 122 12.53 -9.90 -2.54
C SER A 122 13.46 -8.75 -2.96
N ALA A 123 13.01 -7.84 -3.82
CA ALA A 123 13.79 -6.66 -4.21
C ALA A 123 14.05 -5.73 -3.03
N ASN A 124 13.01 -5.41 -2.27
CA ASN A 124 13.12 -4.55 -1.09
C ASN A 124 14.00 -5.20 -0.01
N GLU A 125 13.80 -6.49 0.30
CA GLU A 125 14.65 -7.22 1.24
C GLU A 125 16.12 -7.23 0.80
N THR A 126 16.37 -7.52 -0.49
CA THR A 126 17.74 -7.55 -1.06
C THR A 126 18.42 -6.19 -0.96
N LEU A 127 17.69 -5.09 -1.24
CA LEU A 127 18.24 -3.74 -1.07
C LEU A 127 18.57 -3.44 0.39
N MET A 128 17.69 -3.79 1.34
CA MET A 128 17.98 -3.60 2.76
C MET A 128 19.23 -4.36 3.17
N PHE A 129 19.36 -5.61 2.72
CA PHE A 129 20.57 -6.43 2.96
C PHE A 129 21.84 -5.81 2.35
N CYS A 130 21.74 -5.18 1.18
CA CYS A 130 22.91 -4.57 0.51
C CYS A 130 23.31 -3.21 1.12
N LEU A 131 22.37 -2.47 1.66
CA LEU A 131 22.55 -1.06 2.05
C LEU A 131 22.72 -0.85 3.55
N ALA A 132 22.36 -1.84 4.39
CA ALA A 132 22.29 -1.66 5.83
C ALA A 132 22.69 -2.92 6.60
N ASP A 133 23.29 -2.72 7.76
CA ASP A 133 23.56 -3.77 8.74
C ASP A 133 22.38 -3.92 9.73
N PRO A 134 22.26 -5.07 10.43
CA PRO A 134 21.25 -5.22 11.49
C PRO A 134 21.39 -4.12 12.56
N GLY A 135 20.30 -3.42 12.84
CA GLY A 135 20.22 -2.26 13.76
C GLY A 135 20.37 -0.91 13.08
N ASP A 136 20.78 -0.86 11.80
CA ASP A 136 20.68 0.37 11.01
C ASP A 136 19.21 0.70 10.70
N ALA A 137 18.90 1.95 10.33
CA ALA A 137 17.54 2.40 10.14
C ALA A 137 17.26 2.93 8.72
N PHE A 138 15.99 2.77 8.31
CA PHE A 138 15.42 3.46 7.16
C PHE A 138 14.24 4.34 7.59
N LEU A 139 14.16 5.54 7.01
CA LEU A 139 13.04 6.46 7.21
C LEU A 139 11.93 6.14 6.20
N LEU A 140 10.69 5.96 6.66
CA LEU A 140 9.52 5.67 5.81
C LEU A 140 8.39 6.67 6.07
N PRO A 141 7.85 7.34 5.01
CA PRO A 141 6.66 8.17 5.17
C PRO A 141 5.44 7.34 5.59
N THR A 142 4.74 7.75 6.63
CA THR A 142 3.48 7.15 7.07
C THR A 142 2.29 7.80 6.38
N PRO A 143 1.14 7.09 6.18
CA PRO A 143 1.03 5.65 6.32
C PRO A 143 1.77 4.91 5.20
N TYR A 144 2.26 3.69 5.48
CA TYR A 144 2.97 2.85 4.51
C TYR A 144 2.39 1.43 4.43
N TYR A 145 2.88 0.65 3.47
CA TYR A 145 2.45 -0.72 3.22
C TYR A 145 2.78 -1.65 4.41
N PRO A 146 1.77 -2.33 5.02
CA PRO A 146 1.98 -3.17 6.20
C PRO A 146 3.03 -4.29 6.02
N GLY A 147 3.21 -4.76 4.79
CA GLY A 147 4.17 -5.81 4.49
C GLY A 147 5.64 -5.37 4.65
N PHE A 148 5.93 -4.07 4.73
CA PHE A 148 7.30 -3.58 4.95
C PHE A 148 7.86 -3.96 6.32
N ASP A 149 7.03 -4.12 7.35
CA ASP A 149 7.48 -4.63 8.64
C ASP A 149 8.13 -6.01 8.51
N ARG A 150 7.59 -6.87 7.64
CA ARG A 150 8.18 -8.14 7.29
C ARG A 150 9.33 -8.00 6.29
N ASP A 151 9.07 -7.32 5.17
CA ASP A 151 9.94 -7.31 4.00
C ASP A 151 11.28 -6.62 4.31
N LEU A 152 11.27 -5.59 5.18
CA LEU A 152 12.46 -4.81 5.51
C LEU A 152 13.13 -5.24 6.81
N LYS A 153 12.37 -5.68 7.83
CA LYS A 153 12.89 -5.90 9.19
C LYS A 153 13.25 -7.35 9.51
N TRP A 154 12.34 -8.27 9.20
CA TRP A 154 12.38 -9.62 9.77
C TRP A 154 13.70 -10.37 9.53
N ARG A 155 14.19 -10.40 8.29
CA ARG A 155 15.41 -11.13 7.95
C ARG A 155 16.65 -10.26 8.04
N THR A 156 16.55 -9.00 7.69
CA THR A 156 17.69 -8.07 7.64
C THR A 156 18.06 -7.51 9.01
N GLY A 157 17.09 -7.32 9.89
CA GLY A 157 17.28 -6.66 11.20
C GLY A 157 17.33 -5.13 11.09
N VAL A 158 16.94 -4.56 9.95
CA VAL A 158 16.83 -3.11 9.76
C VAL A 158 15.67 -2.55 10.59
N GLU A 159 15.83 -1.37 11.16
CA GLU A 159 14.78 -0.66 11.88
C GLU A 159 14.06 0.34 10.97
N ILE A 160 12.76 0.54 11.20
CA ILE A 160 11.95 1.53 10.48
C ILE A 160 11.66 2.70 11.41
N VAL A 161 12.01 3.90 10.97
CA VAL A 161 11.67 5.16 11.66
C VAL A 161 10.65 5.91 10.82
N PRO A 162 9.44 6.18 11.35
CA PRO A 162 8.38 6.81 10.58
C PRO A 162 8.64 8.30 10.33
N ILE A 163 8.45 8.74 9.10
CA ILE A 163 8.29 10.15 8.74
C ILE A 163 6.80 10.44 8.86
N GLN A 164 6.40 11.14 9.91
CA GLN A 164 4.98 11.33 10.22
C GLN A 164 4.28 12.25 9.24
N SER A 165 3.07 11.88 8.83
CA SER A 165 2.23 12.68 7.96
C SER A 165 0.78 12.73 8.47
N SER A 166 0.01 13.73 8.06
CA SER A 166 -1.32 14.01 8.60
C SER A 166 -2.34 14.19 7.50
N SER A 167 -3.60 13.83 7.80
CA SER A 167 -4.73 14.08 6.91
C SER A 167 -4.97 15.57 6.62
N THR A 168 -4.50 16.47 7.48
CA THR A 168 -4.65 17.93 7.34
C THR A 168 -3.92 18.48 6.12
N ASN A 169 -2.82 17.83 5.71
CA ASN A 169 -2.08 18.16 4.49
C ASN A 169 -2.22 17.10 3.39
N GLY A 170 -3.18 16.15 3.52
CA GLY A 170 -3.37 15.05 2.60
C GLY A 170 -2.26 13.99 2.66
N PHE A 171 -1.64 13.80 3.80
CA PHE A 171 -0.54 12.87 4.06
C PHE A 171 0.70 13.14 3.19
N ARG A 172 1.00 14.42 2.93
CA ARG A 172 2.15 14.83 2.14
C ARG A 172 3.43 14.84 2.97
N ILE A 173 4.54 14.45 2.32
CA ILE A 173 5.87 14.53 2.91
C ILE A 173 6.26 16.02 3.05
N THR A 174 6.69 16.40 4.24
CA THR A 174 7.20 17.76 4.50
C THR A 174 8.66 17.71 4.94
N LYS A 175 9.39 18.80 4.67
CA LYS A 175 10.78 18.93 5.10
C LYS A 175 10.90 18.80 6.61
N LEU A 176 9.99 19.43 7.35
CA LEU A 176 9.98 19.40 8.81
C LEU A 176 9.84 17.96 9.34
N ALA A 177 8.83 17.20 8.85
CA ALA A 177 8.61 15.83 9.30
C ALA A 177 9.80 14.91 8.98
N LEU A 178 10.45 15.11 7.83
CA LEU A 178 11.64 14.37 7.45
C LEU A 178 12.83 14.68 8.39
N GLU A 179 13.06 15.96 8.69
CA GLU A 179 14.12 16.40 9.61
C GLU A 179 13.84 15.90 11.04
N GLU A 180 12.59 15.97 11.51
CA GLU A 180 12.18 15.45 12.82
C GLU A 180 12.40 13.94 12.94
N ALA A 181 12.03 13.16 11.92
CA ALA A 181 12.25 11.71 11.90
C ALA A 181 13.76 11.37 11.96
N TYR A 182 14.58 12.11 11.22
CA TYR A 182 16.02 11.93 11.25
C TYR A 182 16.64 12.25 12.61
N GLU A 183 16.23 13.35 13.24
CA GLU A 183 16.68 13.70 14.59
C GLU A 183 16.16 12.72 15.65
N GLN A 184 14.95 12.17 15.46
CA GLN A 184 14.45 11.09 16.33
C GLN A 184 15.32 9.84 16.22
N ALA A 185 15.68 9.43 15.00
CA ALA A 185 16.57 8.29 14.80
C ALA A 185 17.92 8.49 15.52
N LYS A 186 18.51 9.67 15.42
CA LYS A 186 19.76 10.01 16.12
C LYS A 186 19.63 9.93 17.63
N LYS A 187 18.50 10.42 18.20
CA LYS A 187 18.25 10.33 19.65
C LYS A 187 18.12 8.89 20.15
N LEU A 188 17.71 7.98 19.26
CA LEU A 188 17.63 6.55 19.54
C LEU A 188 18.96 5.82 19.23
N ASP A 189 20.03 6.55 18.91
CA ASP A 189 21.34 6.02 18.52
C ASP A 189 21.26 5.07 17.30
N LEU A 190 20.32 5.35 16.37
CA LEU A 190 20.14 4.61 15.13
C LEU A 190 20.94 5.25 14.00
N ASN A 191 21.70 4.44 13.27
CA ASN A 191 22.44 4.89 12.09
C ASN A 191 21.50 4.84 10.87
N VAL A 192 21.06 6.00 10.38
CA VAL A 192 20.16 6.07 9.23
C VAL A 192 20.90 5.84 7.93
N LYS A 193 20.54 4.80 7.21
CA LYS A 193 21.13 4.41 5.90
C LYS A 193 20.33 4.89 4.70
N GLY A 194 19.03 5.13 4.87
CA GLY A 194 18.24 5.51 3.71
C GLY A 194 16.84 5.99 4.04
N ILE A 195 16.18 6.45 2.99
CA ILE A 195 14.75 6.73 2.95
C ILE A 195 14.15 5.76 1.96
N LEU A 196 13.03 5.11 2.31
CA LEU A 196 12.25 4.30 1.37
C LEU A 196 10.88 4.95 1.19
N ILE A 197 10.52 5.20 -0.07
CA ILE A 197 9.18 5.68 -0.45
C ILE A 197 8.51 4.67 -1.38
N THR A 198 7.18 4.60 -1.35
CA THR A 198 6.38 3.95 -2.39
C THR A 198 5.73 5.02 -3.26
N ASN A 199 6.04 5.05 -4.54
CA ASN A 199 5.52 6.04 -5.48
C ASN A 199 5.02 5.36 -6.78
N PRO A 200 3.72 5.35 -7.04
CA PRO A 200 2.58 5.86 -6.25
C PRO A 200 2.42 5.19 -4.89
N SER A 201 1.95 5.97 -3.91
CA SER A 201 1.87 5.57 -2.49
C SER A 201 0.88 4.43 -2.25
N ASN A 202 1.28 3.45 -1.46
CA ASN A 202 0.43 2.48 -0.79
C ASN A 202 0.50 2.76 0.73
N PRO A 203 -0.60 3.16 1.38
CA PRO A 203 -2.01 2.91 1.03
C PRO A 203 -2.77 4.09 0.40
N LEU A 204 -2.16 5.24 0.16
CA LEU A 204 -2.88 6.48 -0.18
C LEU A 204 -3.48 6.48 -1.59
N GLY A 205 -2.88 5.78 -2.55
CA GLY A 205 -3.27 5.81 -3.96
C GLY A 205 -2.94 7.15 -4.66
N THR A 206 -1.91 7.84 -4.18
CA THR A 206 -1.47 9.14 -4.70
C THR A 206 -0.06 9.08 -5.25
N THR A 207 0.23 9.83 -6.31
CA THR A 207 1.60 10.06 -6.77
C THR A 207 2.31 11.07 -5.87
N THR A 208 3.60 10.85 -5.62
CA THR A 208 4.48 11.81 -4.96
C THR A 208 4.69 13.00 -5.88
N THR A 209 4.53 14.22 -5.38
CA THR A 209 4.69 15.45 -6.15
C THR A 209 6.17 15.77 -6.38
N GLN A 210 6.45 16.59 -7.40
CA GLN A 210 7.81 17.07 -7.64
C GLN A 210 8.38 17.82 -6.43
N THR A 211 7.55 18.59 -5.72
CA THR A 211 7.96 19.30 -4.49
C THR A 211 8.41 18.31 -3.41
N GLU A 212 7.65 17.23 -3.18
CA GLU A 212 8.02 16.20 -2.21
C GLU A 212 9.30 15.46 -2.63
N LEU A 213 9.42 15.12 -3.92
CA LEU A 213 10.64 14.50 -4.44
C LEU A 213 11.85 15.43 -4.26
N ASN A 214 11.73 16.73 -4.56
CA ASN A 214 12.81 17.67 -4.34
C ASN A 214 13.22 17.78 -2.86
N ILE A 215 12.27 17.74 -1.91
CA ILE A 215 12.58 17.68 -0.47
C ILE A 215 13.48 16.47 -0.14
N LEU A 216 13.15 15.30 -0.70
CA LEU A 216 13.93 14.07 -0.50
C LEU A 216 15.33 14.19 -1.12
N PHE A 217 15.42 14.73 -2.34
CA PHE A 217 16.70 14.91 -3.04
C PHE A 217 17.59 15.96 -2.34
N ASP A 218 17.02 17.07 -1.88
CA ASP A 218 17.75 18.06 -1.07
C ASP A 218 18.31 17.43 0.20
N PHE A 219 17.53 16.56 0.83
CA PHE A 219 17.94 15.88 2.05
C PHE A 219 19.10 14.90 1.81
N ILE A 220 19.01 14.01 0.82
CA ILE A 220 20.07 13.04 0.52
C ILE A 220 21.33 13.71 -0.05
N THR A 221 21.20 14.84 -0.72
CA THR A 221 22.34 15.63 -1.20
C THR A 221 23.15 16.22 -0.05
N LYS A 222 22.47 16.67 1.00
CA LYS A 222 23.11 17.18 2.23
C LYS A 222 23.70 16.06 3.09
N ASN A 223 23.05 14.91 3.14
CA ASN A 223 23.40 13.76 3.97
C ASN A 223 24.02 12.65 3.10
N LYS A 224 25.34 12.73 2.87
CA LYS A 224 26.05 11.91 1.86
C LYS A 224 26.03 10.40 2.08
N ASN A 225 25.67 9.94 3.29
CA ASN A 225 25.62 8.50 3.63
C ASN A 225 24.20 7.92 3.54
N ILE A 226 23.23 8.70 3.06
CA ILE A 226 21.82 8.30 3.00
C ILE A 226 21.43 7.96 1.57
N HIS A 227 20.85 6.77 1.39
CA HIS A 227 20.30 6.29 0.14
C HIS A 227 18.82 6.67 0.00
N LEU A 228 18.32 6.76 -1.23
CA LEU A 228 16.90 6.87 -1.56
C LEU A 228 16.46 5.62 -2.31
N VAL A 229 15.56 4.85 -1.73
CA VAL A 229 14.90 3.72 -2.38
C VAL A 229 13.48 4.13 -2.75
N SER A 230 13.15 4.07 -4.04
CA SER A 230 11.82 4.35 -4.57
C SER A 230 11.17 3.05 -5.05
N ASP A 231 10.18 2.56 -4.31
CA ASP A 231 9.34 1.44 -4.75
C ASP A 231 8.29 1.96 -5.73
N GLU A 232 8.55 1.81 -7.04
CA GLU A 232 7.73 2.30 -8.14
C GLU A 232 6.81 1.20 -8.72
N ILE A 233 6.43 0.22 -7.89
CA ILE A 233 5.62 -0.95 -8.26
C ILE A 233 4.24 -0.58 -8.86
N TYR A 234 3.74 0.62 -8.61
CA TYR A 234 2.44 1.11 -9.08
C TYR A 234 2.56 2.10 -10.24
N SER A 235 3.74 2.26 -10.87
CA SER A 235 4.01 3.27 -11.91
C SER A 235 3.03 3.23 -13.10
N GLY A 236 2.63 2.03 -13.54
CA GLY A 236 1.66 1.82 -14.62
C GLY A 236 0.19 1.89 -14.21
N THR A 237 -0.10 2.15 -12.93
CA THR A 237 -1.47 2.23 -12.40
C THR A 237 -2.02 3.65 -12.28
N VAL A 238 -1.31 4.67 -12.76
CA VAL A 238 -1.75 6.06 -12.72
C VAL A 238 -2.88 6.28 -13.74
N PHE A 239 -4.06 6.66 -13.26
CA PHE A 239 -5.29 6.71 -14.08
C PHE A 239 -5.94 8.11 -14.16
N ASN A 240 -5.44 9.10 -13.45
CA ASN A 240 -5.85 10.50 -13.56
C ASN A 240 -4.70 11.36 -14.10
N SER A 241 -5.01 12.56 -14.52
CA SER A 241 -4.17 13.49 -15.31
C SER A 241 -2.89 14.00 -14.64
N SER A 242 -2.63 13.66 -13.37
CA SER A 242 -1.33 13.92 -12.75
C SER A 242 -0.31 12.91 -13.30
N GLU A 243 0.77 13.42 -13.85
CA GLU A 243 1.85 12.57 -14.34
C GLU A 243 2.55 11.86 -13.19
N PHE A 244 2.90 10.60 -13.41
CA PHE A 244 3.85 9.90 -12.57
C PHE A 244 5.25 10.50 -12.81
N ILE A 245 5.95 10.85 -11.74
CA ILE A 245 7.33 11.34 -11.79
C ILE A 245 8.21 10.31 -11.09
N SER A 246 9.11 9.69 -11.86
CA SER A 246 10.12 8.78 -11.31
C SER A 246 11.25 9.56 -10.62
N VAL A 247 11.88 8.95 -9.62
CA VAL A 247 13.09 9.53 -9.01
C VAL A 247 14.22 9.73 -10.03
N MET A 248 14.27 8.92 -11.09
CA MET A 248 15.23 9.10 -12.19
C MET A 248 14.98 10.38 -13.01
N GLU A 249 13.73 10.83 -13.13
CA GLU A 249 13.41 12.10 -13.77
C GLU A 249 13.90 13.29 -12.95
N ILE A 250 13.84 13.18 -11.62
CA ILE A 250 14.38 14.22 -10.73
C ILE A 250 15.90 14.32 -10.83
N LEU A 251 16.59 13.14 -10.86
CA LEU A 251 18.04 13.11 -11.09
C LEU A 251 18.42 13.86 -12.37
N LYS A 252 17.74 13.57 -13.48
CA LYS A 252 17.98 14.21 -14.77
C LYS A 252 17.66 15.70 -14.73
N ASN A 253 16.47 16.07 -14.24
CA ASN A 253 16.01 17.46 -14.22
C ASN A 253 16.86 18.36 -13.33
N ASN A 254 17.38 17.82 -12.21
CA ASN A 254 18.25 18.55 -11.28
C ASN A 254 19.74 18.43 -11.64
N GLN A 255 20.09 17.83 -12.79
CA GLN A 255 21.47 17.65 -13.27
C GLN A 255 22.36 16.86 -12.28
N LEU A 256 21.77 15.90 -11.53
CA LEU A 256 22.46 15.11 -10.53
C LEU A 256 23.05 13.80 -11.10
N GLU A 257 22.88 13.55 -12.41
CA GLU A 257 23.31 12.30 -13.08
C GLU A 257 24.84 12.08 -13.04
N ASN A 258 25.63 13.14 -12.90
CA ASN A 258 27.09 13.08 -12.82
C ASN A 258 27.63 13.32 -11.40
N THR A 259 26.79 13.11 -10.38
CA THR A 259 27.14 13.29 -8.98
C THR A 259 27.09 11.96 -8.22
N ASP A 260 27.64 11.93 -7.01
CA ASP A 260 27.54 10.76 -6.12
C ASP A 260 26.10 10.43 -5.72
N VAL A 261 25.15 11.36 -5.89
CA VAL A 261 23.71 11.15 -5.64
C VAL A 261 23.15 10.06 -6.56
N LEU A 262 23.61 9.96 -7.82
CA LEU A 262 23.16 8.94 -8.77
C LEU A 262 23.34 7.52 -8.21
N ASN A 263 24.46 7.25 -7.57
CA ASN A 263 24.79 5.92 -7.01
C ASN A 263 24.02 5.60 -5.72
N ARG A 264 23.36 6.62 -5.13
CA ARG A 264 22.58 6.45 -3.89
C ARG A 264 21.07 6.42 -4.12
N VAL A 265 20.63 6.42 -5.38
CA VAL A 265 19.21 6.34 -5.75
C VAL A 265 18.93 4.99 -6.40
N HIS A 266 17.99 4.24 -5.81
CA HIS A 266 17.64 2.90 -6.26
C HIS A 266 16.13 2.81 -6.50
N ILE A 267 15.73 2.02 -7.51
CA ILE A 267 14.33 1.80 -7.83
C ILE A 267 13.98 0.33 -7.64
N VAL A 268 12.83 0.06 -7.05
CA VAL A 268 12.18 -1.23 -7.08
C VAL A 268 11.02 -1.19 -8.07
N CYS A 269 10.99 -2.16 -8.98
CA CYS A 269 9.91 -2.33 -9.95
C CYS A 269 9.36 -3.75 -9.89
N SER A 270 8.12 -3.95 -10.36
CA SER A 270 7.53 -5.27 -10.46
C SER A 270 6.37 -5.29 -11.47
N LEU A 271 6.18 -6.42 -12.13
CA LEU A 271 5.03 -6.65 -13.01
C LEU A 271 3.75 -7.06 -12.24
N SER A 272 3.85 -7.22 -10.92
CA SER A 272 2.75 -7.68 -10.06
C SER A 272 1.52 -6.79 -10.09
N LYS A 273 1.71 -5.45 -10.19
CA LYS A 273 0.62 -4.48 -10.11
C LYS A 273 0.32 -3.85 -11.47
N ASP A 274 1.37 -3.48 -12.20
CA ASP A 274 1.25 -2.83 -13.49
C ASP A 274 0.63 -3.74 -14.56
N LEU A 275 1.00 -5.03 -14.57
CA LEU A 275 0.40 -6.05 -15.44
C LEU A 275 -0.61 -6.97 -14.76
N GLY A 276 -0.82 -6.85 -13.43
CA GLY A 276 -1.70 -7.75 -12.71
C GLY A 276 -1.20 -9.19 -12.62
N LEU A 277 0.12 -9.41 -12.58
CA LEU A 277 0.77 -10.72 -12.57
C LEU A 277 1.52 -11.02 -11.24
N PRO A 278 0.87 -10.90 -10.06
CA PRO A 278 1.56 -11.13 -8.79
C PRO A 278 2.03 -12.59 -8.63
N GLY A 279 1.33 -13.56 -9.23
CA GLY A 279 1.67 -14.98 -9.18
C GLY A 279 2.93 -15.35 -9.98
N PHE A 280 3.34 -14.53 -10.96
CA PHE A 280 4.55 -14.75 -11.76
C PHE A 280 5.83 -14.42 -10.99
N ARG A 281 5.74 -13.73 -9.84
CA ARG A 281 6.86 -13.41 -8.95
C ARG A 281 8.02 -12.69 -9.64
N VAL A 282 7.73 -11.64 -10.40
CA VAL A 282 8.73 -10.83 -11.09
C VAL A 282 8.87 -9.46 -10.48
N GLY A 283 10.05 -9.18 -9.97
CA GLY A 283 10.51 -7.86 -9.53
C GLY A 283 11.90 -7.59 -10.06
N ALA A 284 12.35 -6.36 -9.93
CA ALA A 284 13.68 -5.94 -10.27
C ALA A 284 14.15 -4.81 -9.37
N ILE A 285 15.45 -4.79 -9.11
CA ILE A 285 16.19 -3.67 -8.56
C ILE A 285 16.86 -2.97 -9.76
N TYR A 286 16.74 -1.65 -9.81
CA TYR A 286 17.54 -0.81 -10.69
C TYR A 286 18.45 0.08 -9.85
N SER A 287 19.75 0.06 -10.14
CA SER A 287 20.74 0.88 -9.45
C SER A 287 21.88 1.25 -10.41
N ASN A 288 22.38 2.48 -10.29
CA ASN A 288 23.60 2.89 -10.99
C ASN A 288 24.88 2.56 -10.20
N ASP A 289 24.74 2.14 -8.95
CA ASP A 289 25.85 1.69 -8.11
C ASP A 289 26.23 0.24 -8.47
N LYS A 290 27.46 0.07 -8.98
CA LYS A 290 27.98 -1.24 -9.39
C LYS A 290 28.18 -2.21 -8.23
N ASP A 291 28.49 -1.71 -7.04
CA ASP A 291 28.67 -2.53 -5.86
C ASP A 291 27.31 -3.06 -5.37
N VAL A 292 26.26 -2.23 -5.40
CA VAL A 292 24.88 -2.66 -5.12
C VAL A 292 24.42 -3.71 -6.14
N ILE A 293 24.68 -3.50 -7.44
CA ILE A 293 24.34 -4.48 -8.49
C ILE A 293 25.09 -5.79 -8.25
N SER A 294 26.39 -5.74 -7.94
CA SER A 294 27.18 -6.93 -7.65
C SER A 294 26.68 -7.69 -6.44
N ALA A 295 26.38 -7.00 -5.34
CA ALA A 295 25.84 -7.61 -4.11
C ALA A 295 24.44 -8.19 -4.33
N ALA A 296 23.55 -7.43 -4.96
CA ALA A 296 22.18 -7.86 -5.27
C ALA A 296 22.17 -9.09 -6.20
N THR A 297 23.08 -9.17 -7.17
CA THR A 297 23.21 -10.34 -8.05
C THR A 297 23.57 -11.60 -7.26
N LYS A 298 24.48 -11.53 -6.29
CA LYS A 298 24.79 -12.67 -5.42
C LYS A 298 23.59 -13.12 -4.61
N MET A 299 22.82 -12.16 -4.08
CA MET A 299 21.58 -12.43 -3.32
C MET A 299 20.46 -13.00 -4.20
N SER A 300 20.42 -12.67 -5.50
CA SER A 300 19.42 -13.21 -6.44
C SER A 300 19.44 -14.73 -6.54
N SER A 301 20.56 -15.40 -6.22
CA SER A 301 20.62 -16.87 -6.17
C SER A 301 19.60 -17.50 -5.21
N PHE A 302 19.10 -16.75 -4.25
CA PHE A 302 18.06 -17.19 -3.30
C PHE A 302 16.63 -16.82 -3.72
N GLY A 303 16.45 -16.06 -4.80
CA GLY A 303 15.14 -15.54 -5.23
C GLY A 303 15.08 -15.26 -6.73
N LEU A 304 15.57 -16.20 -7.55
CA LEU A 304 15.57 -16.07 -9.01
C LEU A 304 14.16 -16.21 -9.59
N VAL A 305 13.91 -15.47 -10.66
CA VAL A 305 12.76 -15.67 -11.54
C VAL A 305 13.05 -16.85 -12.48
N SER A 306 12.12 -17.80 -12.62
CA SER A 306 12.32 -18.95 -13.50
C SER A 306 12.58 -18.52 -14.95
N SER A 307 13.46 -19.24 -15.65
CA SER A 307 13.78 -18.98 -17.07
C SER A 307 12.55 -19.02 -17.97
N GLN A 308 11.60 -19.90 -17.68
CA GLN A 308 10.32 -20.00 -18.42
C GLN A 308 9.48 -18.75 -18.25
N THR A 309 9.37 -18.23 -17.02
CA THR A 309 8.68 -16.96 -16.75
C THR A 309 9.34 -15.80 -17.48
N GLN A 310 10.68 -15.73 -17.42
CA GLN A 310 11.44 -14.69 -18.11
C GLN A 310 11.25 -14.77 -19.63
N TYR A 311 11.28 -15.97 -20.20
CA TYR A 311 11.10 -16.18 -21.65
C TYR A 311 9.71 -15.72 -22.10
N LEU A 312 8.65 -16.18 -21.44
CA LEU A 312 7.28 -15.78 -21.73
C LEU A 312 7.10 -14.27 -21.66
N LEU A 313 7.55 -13.68 -20.57
CA LEU A 313 7.38 -12.24 -20.35
C LEU A 313 8.31 -11.38 -21.22
N SER A 314 9.47 -11.91 -21.63
CA SER A 314 10.30 -11.26 -22.65
C SER A 314 9.52 -11.06 -23.93
N SER A 315 8.84 -12.10 -24.41
CA SER A 315 8.01 -12.03 -25.62
C SER A 315 6.85 -11.04 -25.44
N LEU A 316 6.16 -11.09 -24.29
CA LEU A 316 5.04 -10.19 -24.00
C LEU A 316 5.46 -8.73 -23.93
N LEU A 317 6.55 -8.42 -23.23
CA LEU A 317 7.05 -7.03 -23.07
C LEU A 317 7.68 -6.49 -24.37
N SER A 318 8.18 -7.37 -25.23
CA SER A 318 8.70 -6.99 -26.54
C SER A 318 7.59 -6.64 -27.55
N ASP A 319 6.35 -7.08 -27.31
CA ASP A 319 5.20 -6.66 -28.10
C ASP A 319 4.74 -5.24 -27.67
N LYS A 320 5.41 -4.23 -28.23
CA LYS A 320 5.19 -2.82 -27.89
C LYS A 320 3.77 -2.36 -28.20
N LYS A 321 3.12 -2.95 -29.20
CA LYS A 321 1.72 -2.64 -29.51
C LYS A 321 0.79 -3.17 -28.42
N PHE A 322 1.04 -4.37 -27.96
CA PHE A 322 0.27 -4.96 -26.86
C PHE A 322 0.48 -4.20 -25.56
N THR A 323 1.72 -3.99 -25.11
CA THR A 323 2.03 -3.32 -23.83
C THR A 323 1.43 -1.92 -23.75
N LYS A 324 1.56 -1.11 -24.82
CA LYS A 324 0.96 0.23 -24.92
C LYS A 324 -0.57 0.17 -24.83
N ASN A 325 -1.20 -0.77 -25.54
CA ASN A 325 -2.65 -0.92 -25.50
C ASN A 325 -3.12 -1.40 -24.13
N TYR A 326 -2.42 -2.37 -23.53
CA TYR A 326 -2.70 -2.90 -22.20
C TYR A 326 -2.68 -1.79 -21.15
N LEU A 327 -1.59 -1.01 -21.07
CA LEU A 327 -1.45 0.08 -20.09
C LEU A 327 -2.58 1.09 -20.22
N ARG A 328 -2.93 1.51 -21.44
CA ARG A 328 -4.03 2.45 -21.69
C ARG A 328 -5.37 1.88 -21.23
N GLU A 329 -5.67 0.65 -21.56
CA GLU A 329 -6.94 0.02 -21.18
C GLU A 329 -6.98 -0.25 -19.67
N ASN A 330 -5.87 -0.68 -19.07
CA ASN A 330 -5.73 -0.85 -17.63
C ASN A 330 -6.03 0.45 -16.87
N GLN A 331 -5.41 1.55 -17.26
CA GLN A 331 -5.66 2.88 -16.65
C GLN A 331 -7.13 3.28 -16.75
N LYS A 332 -7.76 3.06 -17.90
CA LYS A 332 -9.18 3.35 -18.12
C LYS A 332 -10.08 2.49 -17.21
N ARG A 333 -9.82 1.19 -17.11
CA ARG A 333 -10.59 0.25 -16.26
C ARG A 333 -10.39 0.57 -14.78
N LEU A 334 -9.17 0.87 -14.35
CA LEU A 334 -8.86 1.31 -12.99
C LEU A 334 -9.62 2.60 -12.63
N LYS A 335 -9.57 3.63 -13.48
CA LYS A 335 -10.30 4.88 -13.29
C LYS A 335 -11.80 4.66 -13.14
N ASN A 336 -12.39 3.83 -14.01
CA ASN A 336 -13.82 3.53 -13.97
C ASN A 336 -14.20 2.78 -12.68
N ARG A 337 -13.38 1.82 -12.26
CA ARG A 337 -13.63 1.03 -11.05
C ARG A 337 -13.46 1.88 -9.78
N GLN A 338 -12.40 2.68 -9.70
CA GLN A 338 -12.19 3.63 -8.61
C GLN A 338 -13.36 4.61 -8.48
N ARG A 339 -13.81 5.20 -9.59
CA ARG A 339 -14.97 6.10 -9.61
C ARG A 339 -16.25 5.43 -9.06
N LYS A 340 -16.51 4.16 -9.44
CA LYS A 340 -17.68 3.41 -8.93
C LYS A 340 -17.60 3.23 -7.41
N LEU A 341 -16.42 2.87 -6.88
CA LEU A 341 -16.22 2.74 -5.43
C LEU A 341 -16.44 4.09 -4.74
N VAL A 342 -15.77 5.16 -5.18
CA VAL A 342 -15.85 6.49 -4.55
C VAL A 342 -17.29 7.02 -4.53
N LEU A 343 -17.99 6.99 -5.67
CA LEU A 343 -19.40 7.43 -5.73
C LEU A 343 -20.30 6.59 -4.83
N GLY A 344 -20.06 5.28 -4.74
CA GLY A 344 -20.82 4.41 -3.86
C GLY A 344 -20.58 4.71 -2.37
N LEU A 345 -19.35 5.03 -1.98
CA LEU A 345 -19.01 5.43 -0.61
C LEU A 345 -19.57 6.82 -0.28
N GLU A 346 -19.45 7.79 -1.19
CA GLU A 346 -20.01 9.13 -1.02
C GLU A 346 -21.55 9.10 -0.84
N ALA A 347 -22.25 8.23 -1.58
CA ALA A 347 -23.69 8.06 -1.48
C ALA A 347 -24.17 7.56 -0.10
N ILE A 348 -23.27 6.96 0.70
CA ILE A 348 -23.53 6.53 2.07
C ILE A 348 -22.83 7.42 3.12
N GLY A 349 -22.29 8.57 2.70
CA GLY A 349 -21.68 9.56 3.59
C GLY A 349 -20.24 9.28 4.00
N ILE A 350 -19.56 8.31 3.35
CA ILE A 350 -18.14 7.99 3.58
C ILE A 350 -17.27 8.71 2.55
N LYS A 351 -16.22 9.41 2.99
CA LYS A 351 -15.31 10.14 2.14
C LYS A 351 -14.02 9.35 1.88
N CYS A 352 -13.37 9.64 0.76
CA CYS A 352 -12.06 9.10 0.43
C CYS A 352 -11.05 10.23 0.24
N LEU A 353 -9.78 9.95 0.54
CA LEU A 353 -8.68 10.78 0.05
C LEU A 353 -8.72 10.77 -1.49
N LYS A 354 -8.52 11.92 -2.10
CA LYS A 354 -8.48 12.01 -3.57
C LYS A 354 -7.25 11.27 -4.09
N SER A 355 -7.49 10.16 -4.77
CA SER A 355 -6.46 9.30 -5.35
C SER A 355 -6.37 9.45 -6.87
N ASN A 356 -5.20 9.16 -7.44
CA ASN A 356 -4.93 9.22 -8.88
C ASN A 356 -4.22 7.98 -9.43
N ALA A 357 -3.90 7.02 -8.55
CA ALA A 357 -3.14 5.82 -8.89
C ALA A 357 -3.48 4.66 -7.96
N GLY A 358 -2.89 3.48 -8.20
CA GLY A 358 -3.01 2.30 -7.35
C GLY A 358 -4.28 1.49 -7.60
N LEU A 359 -4.51 0.54 -6.71
CA LEU A 359 -5.58 -0.48 -6.79
C LEU A 359 -6.58 -0.35 -5.64
N PHE A 360 -6.52 0.75 -4.88
CA PHE A 360 -7.22 0.96 -3.62
C PHE A 360 -7.53 2.45 -3.41
N CYS A 361 -8.46 2.72 -2.48
CA CYS A 361 -8.74 4.03 -1.94
C CYS A 361 -8.39 4.08 -0.46
N TRP A 362 -7.94 5.24 0.02
CA TRP A 362 -7.77 5.56 1.42
C TRP A 362 -9.05 6.23 1.92
N VAL A 363 -9.78 5.53 2.79
CA VAL A 363 -11.17 5.81 3.12
C VAL A 363 -11.28 6.35 4.54
N ASP A 364 -11.98 7.48 4.70
CA ASP A 364 -12.23 8.13 5.99
C ASP A 364 -13.49 7.55 6.66
N MET A 365 -13.30 6.61 7.55
CA MET A 365 -14.36 6.02 8.38
C MET A 365 -14.40 6.60 9.80
N ARG A 366 -13.66 7.68 10.09
CA ARG A 366 -13.69 8.38 11.38
C ARG A 366 -15.11 8.76 11.85
N PRO A 367 -16.05 9.14 10.95
CA PRO A 367 -17.43 9.36 11.34
C PRO A 367 -18.14 8.13 11.92
N LEU A 368 -17.65 6.92 11.68
CA LEU A 368 -18.25 5.68 12.22
C LEU A 368 -17.64 5.25 13.56
N LEU A 369 -16.51 5.83 13.97
CA LEU A 369 -15.88 5.52 15.25
C LEU A 369 -16.73 6.00 16.42
N ARG A 370 -16.76 5.22 17.50
CA ARG A 370 -17.41 5.60 18.77
C ARG A 370 -16.56 6.60 19.56
N SER A 371 -15.26 6.52 19.44
CA SER A 371 -14.26 7.45 19.99
C SER A 371 -13.09 7.58 19.02
N LYS A 372 -12.29 8.65 19.15
CA LYS A 372 -11.11 8.86 18.29
C LYS A 372 -9.91 8.10 18.85
N THR A 373 -10.00 6.78 18.93
CA THR A 373 -8.95 5.90 19.45
C THR A 373 -8.71 4.70 18.52
N PHE A 374 -7.54 4.10 18.61
CA PHE A 374 -7.22 2.89 17.85
C PHE A 374 -8.02 1.66 18.31
N GLU A 375 -8.43 1.61 19.58
CA GLU A 375 -9.34 0.56 20.08
C GLU A 375 -10.69 0.63 19.36
N ALA A 376 -11.24 1.85 19.19
CA ALA A 376 -12.49 2.03 18.43
C ALA A 376 -12.34 1.72 16.94
N GLU A 377 -11.17 1.99 16.33
CA GLU A 377 -10.86 1.56 14.98
C GLU A 377 -10.85 0.02 14.88
N MET A 378 -10.19 -0.66 15.81
CA MET A 378 -10.14 -2.12 15.82
C MET A 378 -11.50 -2.76 16.09
N ASP A 379 -12.35 -2.16 16.92
CA ASP A 379 -13.73 -2.62 17.12
C ASP A 379 -14.54 -2.47 15.83
N LEU A 380 -14.42 -1.33 15.13
CA LEU A 380 -15.04 -1.13 13.83
C LEU A 380 -14.51 -2.14 12.79
N TRP A 381 -13.19 -2.37 12.74
CA TRP A 381 -12.59 -3.36 11.84
C TRP A 381 -13.13 -4.77 12.10
N LYS A 382 -13.21 -5.20 13.37
CA LYS A 382 -13.81 -6.51 13.75
C LYS A 382 -15.27 -6.60 13.27
N LYS A 383 -16.06 -5.55 13.49
CA LYS A 383 -17.45 -5.50 12.99
C LYS A 383 -17.51 -5.65 11.48
N ILE A 384 -16.62 -4.95 10.73
CA ILE A 384 -16.55 -5.02 9.28
C ILE A 384 -16.19 -6.44 8.81
N VAL A 385 -15.22 -7.09 9.41
CA VAL A 385 -14.79 -8.44 9.02
C VAL A 385 -15.82 -9.50 9.42
N TYR A 386 -16.26 -9.50 10.69
CA TYR A 386 -17.06 -10.60 11.23
C TYR A 386 -18.56 -10.46 10.99
N GLU A 387 -19.10 -9.25 10.92
CA GLU A 387 -20.53 -9.02 10.71
C GLU A 387 -20.85 -8.59 9.29
N VAL A 388 -20.15 -7.56 8.77
CA VAL A 388 -20.37 -7.03 7.42
C VAL A 388 -19.80 -7.95 6.34
N LYS A 389 -18.82 -8.82 6.72
CA LYS A 389 -18.17 -9.76 5.82
C LYS A 389 -17.38 -9.09 4.69
N LEU A 390 -16.56 -8.11 5.07
CA LEU A 390 -15.58 -7.46 4.19
C LEU A 390 -14.20 -7.50 4.84
N ASN A 391 -13.19 -7.94 4.12
CA ASN A 391 -11.81 -7.78 4.54
C ASN A 391 -11.26 -6.47 3.97
N ILE A 392 -11.02 -5.48 4.82
CA ILE A 392 -10.35 -4.20 4.52
C ILE A 392 -9.22 -3.99 5.51
N SER A 393 -8.21 -3.19 5.16
CA SER A 393 -7.06 -2.97 6.06
C SER A 393 -7.28 -1.72 6.91
N PRO A 394 -7.23 -1.80 8.26
CA PRO A 394 -7.34 -0.62 9.12
C PRO A 394 -6.06 0.23 9.03
N GLY A 395 -6.19 1.52 9.31
CA GLY A 395 -5.11 2.49 9.21
C GLY A 395 -3.95 2.21 10.17
N SER A 396 -4.25 1.69 11.36
CA SER A 396 -3.23 1.27 12.32
C SER A 396 -2.28 0.21 11.76
N SER A 397 -2.78 -0.72 10.92
CA SER A 397 -1.91 -1.69 10.25
C SER A 397 -1.00 -1.06 9.18
N CYS A 398 -1.34 0.13 8.71
CA CYS A 398 -0.52 0.93 7.78
C CYS A 398 0.30 2.00 8.52
N HIS A 399 0.40 1.94 9.85
CA HIS A 399 1.12 2.92 10.68
C HIS A 399 0.58 4.36 10.55
N CYS A 400 -0.73 4.51 10.31
CA CYS A 400 -1.39 5.80 10.33
C CYS A 400 -1.53 6.27 11.79
N GLU A 401 -1.13 7.51 12.10
CA GLU A 401 -1.29 8.08 13.45
C GLU A 401 -2.74 8.49 13.77
N GLU A 402 -3.57 8.64 12.75
CA GLU A 402 -4.96 9.03 12.91
C GLU A 402 -5.86 7.80 12.81
N PRO A 403 -6.55 7.39 13.92
CA PRO A 403 -7.47 6.25 13.87
C PRO A 403 -8.68 6.53 13.00
N GLY A 404 -9.18 5.49 12.32
CA GLY A 404 -10.40 5.51 11.51
C GLY A 404 -10.19 5.68 10.02
N TRP A 405 -8.97 5.64 9.55
CA TRP A 405 -8.67 5.48 8.13
C TRP A 405 -8.60 4.01 7.75
N PHE A 406 -9.00 3.67 6.51
CA PHE A 406 -8.97 2.30 6.01
C PHE A 406 -8.52 2.25 4.56
N ARG A 407 -7.70 1.24 4.21
CA ARG A 407 -7.40 0.94 2.81
C ARG A 407 -8.42 -0.04 2.26
N VAL A 408 -9.09 0.34 1.17
CA VAL A 408 -10.13 -0.44 0.50
C VAL A 408 -9.73 -0.69 -0.95
N CYS A 409 -9.41 -1.94 -1.30
CA CYS A 409 -9.04 -2.36 -2.65
C CYS A 409 -10.27 -2.55 -3.52
N PHE A 410 -10.13 -2.26 -4.83
CA PHE A 410 -11.25 -2.26 -5.77
C PHE A 410 -10.97 -3.03 -7.08
N ALA A 411 -9.73 -3.42 -7.32
CA ALA A 411 -9.31 -3.94 -8.63
C ALA A 411 -9.29 -5.48 -8.71
N ASN A 412 -9.58 -6.17 -7.62
CA ASN A 412 -9.50 -7.63 -7.48
C ASN A 412 -10.87 -8.33 -7.47
N MET A 413 -11.88 -7.71 -8.06
CA MET A 413 -13.24 -8.25 -8.11
C MET A 413 -14.03 -7.77 -9.33
N ILE A 414 -15.12 -8.44 -9.66
CA ILE A 414 -16.07 -8.01 -10.69
C ILE A 414 -17.00 -6.90 -10.17
N ASP A 415 -17.73 -6.23 -11.06
CA ASP A 415 -18.62 -5.11 -10.72
C ASP A 415 -19.76 -5.51 -9.78
N GLU A 416 -20.29 -6.70 -9.94
CA GLU A 416 -21.37 -7.25 -9.11
C GLU A 416 -20.92 -7.43 -7.66
N THR A 417 -19.71 -7.93 -7.45
CA THR A 417 -19.11 -8.09 -6.12
C THR A 417 -18.86 -6.74 -5.47
N LEU A 418 -18.40 -5.73 -6.23
CA LEU A 418 -18.23 -4.37 -5.72
C LEU A 418 -19.58 -3.75 -5.29
N LYS A 419 -20.64 -3.93 -6.09
CA LYS A 419 -21.99 -3.48 -5.72
C LYS A 419 -22.48 -4.13 -4.44
N LEU A 420 -22.23 -5.43 -4.26
CA LEU A 420 -22.57 -6.15 -3.03
C LEU A 420 -21.80 -5.62 -1.82
N ALA A 421 -20.50 -5.37 -1.97
CA ALA A 421 -19.67 -4.78 -0.90
C ALA A 421 -20.20 -3.41 -0.47
N LEU A 422 -20.54 -2.55 -1.42
CA LEU A 422 -21.14 -1.24 -1.15
C LEU A 422 -22.50 -1.36 -0.44
N LYS A 423 -23.33 -2.33 -0.83
CA LYS A 423 -24.61 -2.61 -0.15
C LYS A 423 -24.38 -3.04 1.31
N ARG A 424 -23.40 -3.90 1.56
CA ARG A 424 -23.02 -4.34 2.92
C ARG A 424 -22.53 -3.16 3.78
N LEU A 425 -21.68 -2.28 3.20
CA LEU A 425 -21.22 -1.05 3.89
C LEU A 425 -22.38 -0.10 4.19
N LYS A 426 -23.34 0.03 3.29
CA LYS A 426 -24.53 0.85 3.53
C LYS A 426 -25.31 0.35 4.75
N MET A 427 -25.51 -0.95 4.88
CA MET A 427 -26.20 -1.53 6.06
C MET A 427 -25.44 -1.18 7.35
N LEU A 428 -24.12 -1.29 7.37
CA LEU A 428 -23.31 -0.87 8.52
C LEU A 428 -23.54 0.60 8.88
N VAL A 429 -23.51 1.50 7.89
CA VAL A 429 -23.69 2.94 8.12
C VAL A 429 -25.10 3.25 8.65
N ASP A 430 -26.12 2.60 8.10
CA ASP A 430 -27.52 2.77 8.53
C ASP A 430 -27.69 2.29 9.98
N ASP A 431 -27.09 1.16 10.37
CA ASP A 431 -27.10 0.61 11.73
C ASP A 431 -26.40 1.53 12.74
N GLU A 432 -25.20 2.03 12.40
CA GLU A 432 -24.48 2.96 13.28
C GLU A 432 -25.22 4.28 13.47
N ASN A 433 -25.84 4.82 12.41
CA ASN A 433 -26.65 6.03 12.49
C ASN A 433 -27.91 5.83 13.36
N SER A 434 -28.56 4.67 13.26
CA SER A 434 -29.73 4.31 14.06
C SER A 434 -29.36 4.18 15.54
N SER A 435 -28.26 3.53 15.83
CA SER A 435 -27.72 3.35 17.20
C SER A 435 -27.41 4.70 17.87
N ARG A 436 -26.80 5.63 17.13
CA ARG A 436 -26.49 6.99 17.62
C ARG A 436 -27.74 7.82 17.90
N ARG A 437 -28.74 7.74 17.04
CA ARG A 437 -30.05 8.43 17.26
C ARG A 437 -30.70 7.91 18.53
N CYS A 438 -30.71 6.60 18.76
CA CYS A 438 -31.24 5.99 19.95
C CYS A 438 -30.51 6.44 21.23
N GLN A 439 -29.16 6.48 21.20
CA GLN A 439 -28.36 6.94 22.34
C GLN A 439 -28.60 8.43 22.64
N LYS A 440 -28.69 9.29 21.61
CA LYS A 440 -28.97 10.73 21.76
C LYS A 440 -30.34 10.96 22.39
N SER A 441 -31.37 10.25 21.93
CA SER A 441 -32.71 10.35 22.50
C SER A 441 -32.79 9.87 23.96
N LYS A 442 -32.01 8.83 24.33
CA LYS A 442 -31.93 8.38 25.73
C LYS A 442 -31.23 9.41 26.61
N SER A 443 -30.13 10.03 26.16
CA SER A 443 -29.38 11.06 26.92
C SER A 443 -30.25 12.33 27.10
N GLU A 444 -31.00 12.74 26.09
CA GLU A 444 -31.89 13.88 26.15
C GLU A 444 -33.06 13.62 27.14
N ARG A 445 -33.64 12.41 27.16
CA ARG A 445 -34.64 12.01 28.14
C ARG A 445 -34.10 12.01 29.58
N LEU A 446 -32.88 11.50 29.80
CA LEU A 446 -32.23 11.52 31.12
C LEU A 446 -31.92 12.95 31.61
N ASN A 447 -31.44 13.82 30.71
CA ASN A 447 -31.20 15.23 31.04
C ASN A 447 -32.49 16.02 31.24
N GLY A 448 -33.54 15.72 30.48
CA GLY A 448 -34.86 16.29 30.68
C GLY A 448 -35.47 15.86 32.01
N SER A 449 -35.29 14.59 32.40
CA SER A 449 -35.73 14.08 33.73
C SER A 449 -34.94 14.74 34.85
N ARG A 450 -33.60 14.89 34.75
CA ARG A 450 -32.80 15.61 35.75
C ARG A 450 -33.16 17.07 35.89
N LYS A 451 -33.45 17.79 34.79
CA LYS A 451 -33.95 19.18 34.86
C LYS A 451 -35.31 19.29 35.53
N LYS A 452 -36.23 18.36 35.28
CA LYS A 452 -37.52 18.29 36.00
C LYS A 452 -37.35 17.98 37.48
N THR A 453 -36.43 17.10 37.86
CA THR A 453 -36.15 16.77 39.28
C THR A 453 -35.52 17.97 39.99
N MET A 454 -34.59 18.70 39.38
CA MET A 454 -34.00 19.91 39.95
C MET A 454 -35.02 21.06 40.06
N SER A 455 -35.95 21.24 39.10
CA SER A 455 -37.00 22.25 39.21
C SER A 455 -38.04 21.89 40.29
N ASN A 456 -38.30 20.62 40.55
CA ASN A 456 -39.17 20.17 41.66
C ASN A 456 -38.49 20.33 43.02
N VAL A 457 -37.16 20.11 43.11
CA VAL A 457 -36.43 20.34 44.36
C VAL A 457 -36.34 21.83 44.67
N SER A 458 -36.06 22.70 43.69
CA SER A 458 -36.05 24.16 43.91
C SER A 458 -37.45 24.69 44.30
N ASN A 459 -38.55 24.17 43.74
CA ASN A 459 -39.92 24.52 44.19
C ASN A 459 -40.28 24.01 45.59
N TRP A 460 -39.65 22.91 46.07
CA TRP A 460 -39.84 22.41 47.42
C TRP A 460 -39.02 23.26 48.42
N VAL A 461 -37.82 23.65 48.11
CA VAL A 461 -37.00 24.53 48.96
C VAL A 461 -37.65 25.94 49.10
N PHE A 462 -38.27 26.46 48.04
CA PHE A 462 -39.04 27.73 48.09
C PHE A 462 -40.31 27.65 48.95
N ARG A 463 -41.00 26.49 49.02
CA ARG A 463 -42.20 26.30 49.86
C ARG A 463 -41.83 26.16 51.36
N LEU A 464 -40.70 25.58 51.70
CA LEU A 464 -40.22 25.50 53.10
C LEU A 464 -39.76 26.84 53.66
N SER A 465 -39.18 27.73 52.85
CA SER A 465 -38.78 29.05 53.29
C SER A 465 -39.92 30.06 53.48
N PHE A 466 -41.14 29.77 53.02
CA PHE A 466 -42.32 30.60 53.27
C PHE A 466 -43.12 30.16 54.51
N HIS A 467 -42.92 28.94 55.04
CA HIS A 467 -43.63 28.48 56.26
C HIS A 467 -42.91 28.88 57.55
N ASP A 468 -41.59 29.15 57.52
CA ASP A 468 -40.86 29.59 58.71
C ASP A 468 -40.92 31.10 59.00
N ARG A 469 -41.60 31.91 58.14
CA ARG A 469 -41.78 33.35 58.41
C ARG A 469 -43.14 33.75 59.03
N GLU A 470 -44.09 32.81 59.16
CA GLU A 470 -45.37 33.07 59.81
C GLU A 470 -45.41 32.60 61.28
N ALA A 471 -44.34 32.04 61.83
CA ALA A 471 -44.25 31.55 63.19
C ALA A 471 -43.54 32.52 64.17
N GLU A 472 -43.02 33.66 63.73
CA GLU A 472 -42.34 34.63 64.59
C GLU A 472 -43.11 35.95 64.86
N GLU A 473 -44.37 36.02 64.41
CA GLU A 473 -45.25 37.17 64.76
C GLU A 473 -46.56 36.69 65.46
N ARG A 474 -46.40 35.94 66.59
CA ARG A 474 -47.48 35.88 67.60
C ARG A 474 -46.87 35.68 69.00
#